data_3d12f07d3cc5cd17799cd03cccc1b6b7
#
_entry.id   3d12f07d3cc5cd17799cd03cccc1b6b7
#
_cell.length_a   1.000
_cell.length_b   1.000
_cell.length_c   1.000
_cell.angle_alpha   90.00
_cell.angle_beta   90.00
_cell.angle_gamma   90.00
#
_symmetry.space_group_name_H-M   'P 1'
#
loop_
_entity.id
_entity.type
_entity.pdbx_description
1 polymer ?
#
loop_
_entity_poly.entity_id
_entity_poly.type
_entity_poly.pdbx_seq_one_letter_code
_entity_poly.pdbx_strand_id
1 'polypeptide(L)'
;MENILMNVLDFSHACEIFDNTKKISDDDINFILKAGKKSTSSFGMKPWKFLVISNDELKTKISPLCSEEISISSSSHLVIFLAAIESINSESQSSHSKSVKKGFPADKLEFYTGIYPNHPEDSCHSNENMYSWPARQTYLSAGNMMTAAAIKGIDSCPIVSYEKENIEEVLGLDTSKFQIACLLPFGYRLNEQSSTDK
;
A
#
# COMPACT_ATOMS: atom_id res chain seq x y z
N MET A 1 -2.10 -27.58 2.24
CA MET A 1 -2.03 -26.16 1.76
C MET A 1 -3.19 -25.35 2.29
N GLU A 2 -4.43 -25.86 2.25
CA GLU A 2 -5.62 -25.18 2.77
C GLU A 2 -5.47 -24.76 4.24
N ASN A 3 -5.07 -25.66 5.12
CA ASN A 3 -4.84 -25.37 6.53
C ASN A 3 -3.75 -24.30 6.77
N ILE A 4 -2.74 -24.21 5.89
CA ILE A 4 -1.68 -23.19 6.03
C ILE A 4 -2.25 -21.78 5.78
N LEU A 5 -3.06 -21.63 4.73
CA LEU A 5 -3.69 -20.35 4.42
C LEU A 5 -4.62 -19.89 5.56
N MET A 6 -5.46 -20.81 6.05
CA MET A 6 -6.38 -20.47 7.15
C MET A 6 -5.63 -20.09 8.41
N ASN A 7 -4.57 -20.81 8.79
CA ASN A 7 -3.73 -20.45 9.94
C ASN A 7 -3.09 -19.05 9.78
N VAL A 8 -2.67 -18.69 8.56
CA VAL A 8 -2.12 -17.37 8.27
C VAL A 8 -3.17 -16.28 8.41
N LEU A 9 -4.38 -16.53 7.93
CA LEU A 9 -5.50 -15.60 8.06
C LEU A 9 -5.98 -15.46 9.52
N ASP A 10 -5.96 -16.58 10.28
CA ASP A 10 -6.29 -16.58 11.70
C ASP A 10 -5.24 -15.83 12.54
N PHE A 11 -3.96 -15.94 12.17
CA PHE A 11 -2.89 -15.16 12.78
C PHE A 11 -3.06 -13.67 12.53
N SER A 12 -3.49 -13.28 11.32
CA SER A 12 -3.57 -11.88 10.89
C SER A 12 -4.71 -11.15 11.59
N HIS A 13 -4.39 -10.11 12.35
CA HIS A 13 -5.34 -9.15 12.94
C HIS A 13 -4.72 -7.75 12.97
N ALA A 14 -5.52 -6.73 13.22
CA ALA A 14 -5.02 -5.36 13.41
C ALA A 14 -4.25 -5.27 14.73
N CYS A 15 -2.93 -5.19 14.65
CA CYS A 15 -2.07 -5.11 15.83
C CYS A 15 -1.94 -3.65 16.28
N GLU A 16 -2.50 -3.32 17.42
CA GLU A 16 -2.54 -1.95 17.95
C GLU A 16 -1.19 -1.51 18.56
N ILE A 17 -0.43 -2.45 19.16
CA ILE A 17 0.84 -2.15 19.84
C ILE A 17 1.88 -3.20 19.48
N PHE A 18 3.02 -2.74 18.95
CA PHE A 18 4.16 -3.58 18.64
C PHE A 18 5.23 -3.53 19.73
N ASP A 19 6.01 -4.60 19.83
CA ASP A 19 7.22 -4.68 20.65
C ASP A 19 8.36 -3.90 19.95
N ASN A 20 8.60 -2.69 20.38
CA ASN A 20 9.61 -1.79 19.79
C ASN A 20 11.05 -2.27 19.98
N THR A 21 11.28 -3.26 20.86
CA THR A 21 12.59 -3.88 21.07
C THR A 21 12.92 -4.91 19.98
N LYS A 22 11.90 -5.40 19.26
CA LYS A 22 12.05 -6.37 18.18
C LYS A 22 11.98 -5.68 16.81
N LYS A 23 13.01 -5.85 16.02
CA LYS A 23 13.07 -5.32 14.67
C LYS A 23 12.93 -6.45 13.64
N ILE A 24 12.17 -6.18 12.58
CA ILE A 24 12.03 -7.09 11.44
C ILE A 24 13.37 -7.12 10.70
N SER A 25 13.83 -8.31 10.28
CA SER A 25 15.05 -8.46 9.51
C SER A 25 14.90 -7.86 8.09
N ASP A 26 16.03 -7.46 7.50
CA ASP A 26 16.06 -6.96 6.12
C ASP A 26 15.50 -7.99 5.12
N ASP A 27 15.75 -9.27 5.33
CA ASP A 27 15.24 -10.33 4.48
C ASP A 27 13.71 -10.45 4.57
N ASP A 28 13.14 -10.34 5.78
CA ASP A 28 11.71 -10.45 5.97
C ASP A 28 10.96 -9.22 5.46
N ILE A 29 11.47 -8.00 5.72
CA ILE A 29 10.82 -6.80 5.14
C ILE A 29 10.93 -6.82 3.61
N ASN A 30 12.04 -7.27 3.03
CA ASN A 30 12.19 -7.41 1.60
C ASN A 30 11.24 -8.48 1.01
N PHE A 31 10.99 -9.57 1.75
CA PHE A 31 10.00 -10.59 1.36
C PHE A 31 8.58 -9.97 1.31
N ILE A 32 8.19 -9.22 2.33
CA ILE A 32 6.90 -8.51 2.41
C ILE A 32 6.76 -7.53 1.23
N LEU A 33 7.76 -6.68 1.02
CA LEU A 33 7.76 -5.72 -0.09
C LEU A 33 7.70 -6.39 -1.47
N LYS A 34 8.35 -7.55 -1.62
CA LYS A 34 8.29 -8.34 -2.85
C LYS A 34 6.89 -8.89 -3.11
N ALA A 35 6.15 -9.30 -2.08
CA ALA A 35 4.76 -9.73 -2.20
C ALA A 35 3.88 -8.58 -2.72
N GLY A 36 4.02 -7.38 -2.15
CA GLY A 36 3.33 -6.19 -2.63
C GLY A 36 3.67 -5.83 -4.09
N LYS A 37 4.95 -5.86 -4.46
CA LYS A 37 5.39 -5.60 -5.84
C LYS A 37 4.86 -6.63 -6.85
N LYS A 38 4.60 -7.87 -6.41
CA LYS A 38 4.05 -8.94 -7.23
C LYS A 38 2.53 -8.91 -7.35
N SER A 39 1.85 -8.07 -6.57
CA SER A 39 0.39 -7.95 -6.61
C SER A 39 -0.10 -7.59 -8.01
N THR A 40 -1.28 -8.10 -8.33
CA THR A 40 -2.00 -7.72 -9.55
C THR A 40 -2.59 -6.31 -9.39
N SER A 41 -2.86 -5.66 -10.50
CA SER A 41 -3.64 -4.43 -10.57
C SER A 41 -4.44 -4.41 -11.86
N SER A 42 -5.45 -3.56 -11.96
CA SER A 42 -6.18 -3.37 -13.20
C SER A 42 -5.20 -3.02 -14.33
N PHE A 43 -5.34 -3.73 -15.46
CA PHE A 43 -4.47 -3.59 -16.63
C PHE A 43 -2.97 -3.82 -16.38
N GLY A 44 -2.58 -4.39 -15.22
CA GLY A 44 -1.19 -4.59 -14.85
C GLY A 44 -0.39 -3.30 -14.63
N MET A 45 -1.05 -2.17 -14.48
CA MET A 45 -0.41 -0.83 -14.40
C MET A 45 0.39 -0.60 -13.13
N LYS A 46 -0.02 -1.23 -12.01
CA LYS A 46 0.64 -1.08 -10.71
C LYS A 46 0.90 0.38 -10.34
N PRO A 47 -0.15 1.22 -10.23
CA PRO A 47 -0.03 2.66 -10.06
C PRO A 47 0.32 3.03 -8.62
N TRP A 48 1.42 2.47 -8.09
CA TRP A 48 1.85 2.69 -6.71
C TRP A 48 3.36 2.72 -6.56
N LYS A 49 3.78 3.38 -5.50
CA LYS A 49 5.11 3.23 -4.89
C LYS A 49 4.97 2.92 -3.40
N PHE A 50 6.03 2.39 -2.81
CA PHE A 50 6.12 2.16 -1.37
C PHE A 50 7.25 3.01 -0.81
N LEU A 51 6.92 3.80 0.22
CA LEU A 51 7.89 4.46 1.06
C LEU A 51 8.02 3.64 2.34
N VAL A 52 9.25 3.19 2.64
CA VAL A 52 9.52 2.35 3.82
C VAL A 52 10.29 3.18 4.83
N ILE A 53 9.73 3.32 6.02
CA ILE A 53 10.28 4.13 7.11
C ILE A 53 10.60 3.21 8.29
N SER A 54 11.90 3.15 8.63
CA SER A 54 12.41 2.48 9.85
C SER A 54 12.93 3.49 10.88
N ASN A 55 13.03 4.77 10.52
CA ASN A 55 13.48 5.84 11.40
C ASN A 55 12.42 6.16 12.46
N ASP A 56 12.78 5.97 13.73
CA ASP A 56 11.86 6.14 14.86
C ASP A 56 11.44 7.60 15.05
N GLU A 57 12.31 8.59 14.76
CA GLU A 57 11.96 10.02 14.86
C GLU A 57 10.87 10.39 13.85
N LEU A 58 10.98 9.88 12.62
CA LEU A 58 9.99 10.16 11.58
C LEU A 58 8.66 9.49 11.89
N LYS A 59 8.67 8.24 12.39
CA LYS A 59 7.46 7.56 12.86
C LYS A 59 6.78 8.31 14.00
N THR A 60 7.55 8.84 14.95
CA THR A 60 7.04 9.66 16.06
C THR A 60 6.40 10.96 15.58
N LYS A 61 6.90 11.56 14.50
CA LYS A 61 6.28 12.76 13.88
C LYS A 61 4.98 12.44 13.14
N ILE A 62 4.86 11.25 12.56
CA ILE A 62 3.69 10.82 11.79
C ILE A 62 2.57 10.32 12.72
N SER A 63 2.90 9.63 13.83
CA SER A 63 1.92 9.01 14.73
C SER A 63 0.82 9.97 15.21
N PRO A 64 1.10 11.22 15.67
CA PRO A 64 0.05 12.16 16.07
C PRO A 64 -0.91 12.55 14.94
N LEU A 65 -0.44 12.53 13.70
CA LEU A 65 -1.24 12.84 12.51
C LEU A 65 -2.17 11.69 12.07
N CYS A 66 -2.13 10.57 12.81
CA CYS A 66 -2.97 9.39 12.61
C CYS A 66 -3.78 9.09 13.86
N SER A 67 -4.41 10.09 14.47
CA SER A 67 -5.20 9.95 15.71
C SER A 67 -4.42 9.31 16.87
N GLU A 68 -3.13 9.67 17.00
CA GLU A 68 -2.21 9.14 18.01
C GLU A 68 -2.02 7.62 17.98
N GLU A 69 -2.11 7.03 16.79
CA GLU A 69 -1.95 5.58 16.59
C GLU A 69 -0.57 5.09 17.08
N ILE A 70 -0.58 4.42 18.24
CA ILE A 70 0.63 3.86 18.86
C ILE A 70 1.27 2.80 17.95
N SER A 71 0.48 2.14 17.13
CA SER A 71 0.96 1.16 16.16
C SER A 71 2.01 1.73 15.20
N ILE A 72 1.97 3.02 14.86
CA ILE A 72 2.97 3.66 14.02
C ILE A 72 4.29 3.82 14.76
N SER A 73 4.27 4.48 15.93
CA SER A 73 5.49 4.79 16.68
C SER A 73 6.18 3.55 17.26
N SER A 74 5.40 2.51 17.65
CA SER A 74 5.92 1.25 18.18
C SER A 74 6.40 0.27 17.11
N SER A 75 6.01 0.44 15.84
CA SER A 75 6.33 -0.50 14.77
C SER A 75 7.83 -0.62 14.49
N SER A 76 8.22 -1.75 13.92
CA SER A 76 9.57 -1.92 13.35
C SER A 76 9.72 -1.09 12.07
N HIS A 77 8.76 -1.23 11.16
CA HIS A 77 8.73 -0.53 9.89
C HIS A 77 7.34 0.02 9.61
N LEU A 78 7.26 1.23 9.08
CA LEU A 78 6.06 1.80 8.50
C LEU A 78 6.18 1.80 6.99
N VAL A 79 5.25 1.15 6.29
CA VAL A 79 5.14 1.21 4.83
C VAL A 79 4.01 2.15 4.46
N ILE A 80 4.34 3.22 3.75
CA ILE A 80 3.36 4.17 3.21
C ILE A 80 3.14 3.84 1.74
N PHE A 81 1.88 3.61 1.39
CA PHE A 81 1.45 3.35 0.02
C PHE A 81 1.16 4.67 -0.67
N LEU A 82 1.85 4.92 -1.74
CA LEU A 82 1.71 6.12 -2.56
C LEU A 82 0.97 5.77 -3.85
N ALA A 83 -0.18 6.40 -4.05
CA ALA A 83 -0.91 6.36 -5.30
C ALA A 83 -0.19 7.23 -6.34
N ALA A 84 0.09 6.69 -7.52
CA ALA A 84 0.79 7.39 -8.59
C ALA A 84 -0.23 8.19 -9.44
N ILE A 85 -0.38 9.47 -9.14
CA ILE A 85 -1.33 10.38 -9.80
C ILE A 85 -0.90 10.67 -11.24
N GLU A 86 0.40 10.95 -11.44
CA GLU A 86 0.96 11.25 -12.76
C GLU A 86 0.74 10.11 -13.76
N SER A 87 0.59 8.86 -13.27
CA SER A 87 0.40 7.69 -14.14
C SER A 87 -0.94 7.69 -14.90
N ILE A 88 -1.87 8.57 -14.52
CA ILE A 88 -3.22 8.66 -15.09
C ILE A 88 -3.34 9.83 -16.06
N ASN A 89 -2.43 10.81 -16.01
CA ASN A 89 -2.42 11.92 -16.95
C ASN A 89 -2.19 11.42 -18.40
N SER A 90 -3.02 11.91 -19.33
CA SER A 90 -3.03 11.50 -20.74
C SER A 90 -1.69 11.66 -21.45
N GLU A 91 -0.83 12.57 -21.02
CA GLU A 91 0.51 12.77 -21.57
C GLU A 91 1.50 11.65 -21.17
N SER A 92 1.30 11.01 -20.00
CA SER A 92 2.11 9.87 -19.55
C SER A 92 1.62 8.53 -20.12
N GLN A 93 0.42 8.46 -20.71
CA GLN A 93 -0.13 7.24 -21.32
C GLN A 93 0.78 6.66 -22.41
N SER A 94 1.56 7.49 -23.12
CA SER A 94 2.51 7.00 -24.12
C SER A 94 3.65 6.18 -23.51
N SER A 95 4.07 6.44 -22.28
CA SER A 95 5.10 5.69 -21.56
C SER A 95 4.53 4.46 -20.85
N HIS A 96 3.30 4.53 -20.32
CA HIS A 96 2.61 3.39 -19.74
C HIS A 96 2.16 2.37 -20.80
N SER A 97 1.73 2.81 -21.97
CA SER A 97 1.45 1.91 -23.09
C SER A 97 2.68 1.06 -23.48
N LYS A 98 3.90 1.53 -23.22
CA LYS A 98 5.13 0.74 -23.40
C LYS A 98 5.34 -0.33 -22.33
N SER A 99 4.84 -0.15 -21.12
CA SER A 99 4.94 -1.14 -20.02
C SER A 99 3.87 -2.23 -20.13
N VAL A 100 2.67 -1.88 -20.58
CA VAL A 100 1.57 -2.82 -20.87
C VAL A 100 1.88 -3.67 -22.12
N LYS A 101 2.70 -3.17 -23.05
CA LYS A 101 3.02 -3.83 -24.33
C LYS A 101 3.82 -5.13 -24.25
N LYS A 102 4.39 -5.50 -23.11
CA LYS A 102 5.17 -6.75 -22.98
C LYS A 102 4.32 -8.00 -22.72
N GLY A 103 3.30 -8.25 -23.50
CA GLY A 103 2.57 -9.52 -23.41
C GLY A 103 1.11 -9.49 -23.83
N PHE A 104 0.55 -8.36 -24.21
CA PHE A 104 -0.82 -8.27 -24.72
C PHE A 104 -0.85 -8.40 -26.26
N PRO A 105 -1.78 -9.19 -26.83
CA PRO A 105 -2.05 -9.18 -28.26
C PRO A 105 -2.45 -7.78 -28.73
N ALA A 106 -1.95 -7.35 -29.89
CA ALA A 106 -2.12 -5.99 -30.38
C ALA A 106 -3.60 -5.59 -30.58
N ASP A 107 -4.45 -6.53 -30.98
CA ASP A 107 -5.89 -6.38 -31.13
C ASP A 107 -6.61 -6.07 -29.79
N LYS A 108 -6.13 -6.63 -28.69
CA LYS A 108 -6.65 -6.34 -27.36
C LYS A 108 -6.12 -5.02 -26.79
N LEU A 109 -4.93 -4.61 -27.19
CA LEU A 109 -4.34 -3.35 -26.72
C LEU A 109 -5.16 -2.14 -27.18
N GLU A 110 -5.61 -2.13 -28.44
CA GLU A 110 -6.45 -1.06 -29.01
C GLU A 110 -7.82 -0.99 -28.29
N PHE A 111 -8.42 -2.15 -28.03
CA PHE A 111 -9.65 -2.25 -27.25
C PHE A 111 -9.48 -1.70 -25.83
N TYR A 112 -8.42 -2.06 -25.10
CA TYR A 112 -8.19 -1.58 -23.74
C TYR A 112 -7.76 -0.11 -23.68
N THR A 113 -6.99 0.41 -24.63
CA THR A 113 -6.67 1.83 -24.71
C THR A 113 -7.87 2.69 -25.10
N GLY A 114 -8.84 2.14 -25.83
CA GLY A 114 -10.10 2.81 -26.15
C GLY A 114 -11.13 2.80 -25.02
N ILE A 115 -11.07 1.82 -24.11
CA ILE A 115 -11.96 1.77 -22.93
C ILE A 115 -11.50 2.76 -21.86
N TYR A 116 -10.20 3.00 -21.74
CA TYR A 116 -9.64 3.81 -20.66
C TYR A 116 -10.11 5.28 -20.65
N PRO A 117 -10.22 5.97 -21.82
CA PRO A 117 -10.82 7.31 -21.88
C PRO A 117 -12.33 7.34 -21.76
N ASN A 118 -13.03 6.22 -22.01
CA ASN A 118 -14.48 6.15 -22.16
C ASN A 118 -15.19 5.34 -21.07
N HIS A 119 -14.49 4.99 -19.97
CA HIS A 119 -15.17 4.34 -18.85
C HIS A 119 -16.19 5.32 -18.25
N PRO A 120 -17.46 4.92 -17.94
CA PRO A 120 -18.47 5.83 -17.36
C PRO A 120 -18.10 6.39 -15.99
N GLU A 121 -17.10 5.82 -15.33
CA GLU A 121 -16.41 6.43 -14.17
C GLU A 121 -15.38 7.49 -14.60
N ASP A 122 -15.35 7.82 -15.89
CA ASP A 122 -14.47 8.82 -16.54
C ASP A 122 -14.83 10.28 -16.26
N SER A 123 -15.47 10.50 -15.22
CA SER A 123 -15.21 11.69 -14.44
C SER A 123 -13.74 11.72 -13.89
N CYS A 124 -12.85 10.87 -14.43
CA CYS A 124 -11.41 10.83 -14.07
C CYS A 124 -10.64 12.14 -14.32
N HIS A 125 -11.29 13.13 -14.92
CA HIS A 125 -10.74 14.48 -15.08
C HIS A 125 -11.02 15.40 -13.87
N SER A 126 -11.81 14.99 -12.87
CA SER A 126 -11.83 15.69 -11.58
C SER A 126 -10.64 15.23 -10.72
N ASN A 127 -10.03 16.16 -9.96
CA ASN A 127 -8.89 15.85 -9.08
C ASN A 127 -9.20 14.70 -8.09
N GLU A 128 -10.44 14.54 -7.67
CA GLU A 128 -10.88 13.45 -6.79
C GLU A 128 -10.79 12.08 -7.47
N ASN A 129 -11.11 12.00 -8.74
CA ASN A 129 -11.09 10.73 -9.47
C ASN A 129 -9.68 10.31 -9.89
N MET A 130 -8.78 11.26 -10.17
CA MET A 130 -7.38 10.97 -10.46
C MET A 130 -6.66 10.30 -9.28
N TYR A 131 -7.09 10.55 -8.05
CA TYR A 131 -6.56 9.90 -6.85
C TYR A 131 -7.25 8.56 -6.56
N SER A 132 -8.58 8.50 -6.66
CA SER A 132 -9.37 7.38 -6.12
C SER A 132 -9.09 6.05 -6.80
N TRP A 133 -8.86 6.03 -8.11
CA TRP A 133 -8.57 4.80 -8.82
C TRP A 133 -7.20 4.20 -8.45
N PRO A 134 -6.06 4.94 -8.53
CA PRO A 134 -4.76 4.38 -8.12
C PRO A 134 -4.72 4.05 -6.63
N ALA A 135 -5.38 4.84 -5.78
CA ALA A 135 -5.50 4.54 -4.36
C ALA A 135 -6.15 3.17 -4.12
N ARG A 136 -7.29 2.88 -4.76
CA ARG A 136 -7.95 1.56 -4.67
C ARG A 136 -7.04 0.41 -5.10
N GLN A 137 -6.19 0.60 -6.10
CA GLN A 137 -5.26 -0.44 -6.54
C GLN A 137 -4.17 -0.74 -5.49
N THR A 138 -3.80 0.22 -4.64
CA THR A 138 -2.81 0.00 -3.58
C THR A 138 -3.27 -1.01 -2.54
N TYR A 139 -4.59 -1.10 -2.26
CA TYR A 139 -5.15 -2.03 -1.27
C TYR A 139 -4.96 -3.50 -1.67
N LEU A 140 -4.93 -3.82 -2.97
CA LEU A 140 -4.58 -5.18 -3.43
C LEU A 140 -3.14 -5.54 -3.02
N SER A 141 -2.25 -4.56 -3.10
CA SER A 141 -0.86 -4.73 -2.69
C SER A 141 -0.72 -4.81 -1.18
N ALA A 142 -1.46 -3.97 -0.43
CA ALA A 142 -1.46 -3.98 1.03
C ALA A 142 -1.93 -5.35 1.57
N GLY A 143 -3.04 -5.90 1.08
CA GLY A 143 -3.54 -7.23 1.47
C GLY A 143 -2.51 -8.34 1.25
N ASN A 144 -1.79 -8.32 0.10
CA ASN A 144 -0.73 -9.29 -0.14
C ASN A 144 0.48 -9.11 0.78
N MET A 145 0.83 -7.86 1.15
CA MET A 145 1.89 -7.60 2.14
C MET A 145 1.50 -8.09 3.52
N MET A 146 0.25 -7.84 3.96
CA MET A 146 -0.27 -8.33 5.25
C MET A 146 -0.23 -9.86 5.32
N THR A 147 -0.69 -10.54 4.28
CA THR A 147 -0.61 -12.01 4.19
C THR A 147 0.83 -12.51 4.22
N ALA A 148 1.74 -11.86 3.49
CA ALA A 148 3.15 -12.23 3.49
C ALA A 148 3.82 -12.01 4.86
N ALA A 149 3.46 -10.94 5.56
CA ALA A 149 3.91 -10.68 6.93
C ALA A 149 3.43 -11.77 7.89
N ALA A 150 2.14 -12.13 7.83
CA ALA A 150 1.55 -13.18 8.65
C ALA A 150 2.21 -14.55 8.43
N ILE A 151 2.61 -14.89 7.19
CA ILE A 151 3.40 -16.10 6.89
C ILE A 151 4.74 -16.12 7.67
N LYS A 152 5.29 -14.94 7.93
CA LYS A 152 6.55 -14.76 8.67
C LYS A 152 6.35 -14.58 10.18
N GLY A 153 5.12 -14.67 10.68
CA GLY A 153 4.80 -14.36 12.08
C GLY A 153 4.98 -12.88 12.43
N ILE A 154 4.83 -12.00 11.44
CA ILE A 154 4.94 -10.55 11.57
C ILE A 154 3.53 -9.96 11.51
N ASP A 155 3.23 -9.11 12.45
CA ASP A 155 1.95 -8.42 12.58
C ASP A 155 1.92 -7.14 11.74
N SER A 156 0.71 -6.68 11.45
CA SER A 156 0.45 -5.44 10.73
C SER A 156 -0.85 -4.79 11.18
N CYS A 157 -0.98 -3.48 10.93
CA CYS A 157 -2.20 -2.72 11.21
C CYS A 157 -2.47 -1.72 10.06
N PRO A 158 -3.51 -1.92 9.22
CA PRO A 158 -3.81 -0.97 8.17
C PRO A 158 -4.45 0.29 8.74
N ILE A 159 -3.86 1.46 8.47
CA ILE A 159 -4.33 2.76 8.93
C ILE A 159 -4.83 3.55 7.73
N VAL A 160 -6.11 3.93 7.80
CA VAL A 160 -6.83 4.65 6.74
C VAL A 160 -7.37 6.00 7.22
N SER A 161 -7.35 6.26 8.54
CA SER A 161 -7.76 7.53 9.15
C SER A 161 -6.50 8.31 9.55
N TYR A 162 -6.18 9.37 8.79
CA TYR A 162 -4.99 10.19 9.01
C TYR A 162 -5.13 11.56 8.34
N GLU A 163 -4.35 12.52 8.81
CA GLU A 163 -4.25 13.86 8.26
C GLU A 163 -3.32 13.85 7.03
N LYS A 164 -3.89 13.51 5.88
CA LYS A 164 -3.16 13.22 4.64
C LYS A 164 -2.19 14.34 4.27
N GLU A 165 -2.69 15.57 4.17
CA GLU A 165 -1.94 16.74 3.72
C GLU A 165 -0.75 17.04 4.65
N ASN A 166 -0.96 16.90 5.97
CA ASN A 166 0.08 17.15 6.96
C ASN A 166 1.20 16.08 6.89
N ILE A 167 0.85 14.81 6.66
CA ILE A 167 1.85 13.75 6.47
C ILE A 167 2.60 13.94 5.14
N GLU A 168 1.92 14.31 4.07
CA GLU A 168 2.52 14.60 2.77
C GLU A 168 3.53 15.76 2.88
N GLU A 169 3.22 16.80 3.67
CA GLU A 169 4.13 17.91 3.97
C GLU A 169 5.35 17.44 4.79
N VAL A 170 5.14 16.68 5.88
CA VAL A 170 6.23 16.10 6.69
C VAL A 170 7.18 15.25 5.86
N LEU A 171 6.67 14.56 4.85
CA LEU A 171 7.44 13.72 3.94
C LEU A 171 8.05 14.50 2.76
N GLY A 172 7.67 15.75 2.53
CA GLY A 172 8.08 16.56 1.39
C GLY A 172 7.64 15.94 0.05
N LEU A 173 6.44 15.37 -0.02
CA LEU A 173 5.94 14.70 -1.21
C LEU A 173 5.55 15.70 -2.29
N ASP A 174 5.91 15.39 -3.53
CA ASP A 174 5.33 16.03 -4.73
C ASP A 174 3.93 15.44 -4.98
N THR A 175 2.90 16.10 -4.41
CA THR A 175 1.50 15.63 -4.45
C THR A 175 0.88 15.66 -5.86
N SER A 176 1.52 16.36 -6.80
CA SER A 176 1.13 16.30 -8.21
C SER A 176 1.48 14.95 -8.85
N LYS A 177 2.47 14.23 -8.29
CA LYS A 177 2.94 12.93 -8.78
C LYS A 177 2.47 11.77 -7.92
N PHE A 178 2.51 11.94 -6.61
CA PHE A 178 2.20 10.88 -5.65
C PHE A 178 1.38 11.43 -4.49
N GLN A 179 0.38 10.68 -4.05
CA GLN A 179 -0.41 10.98 -2.86
C GLN A 179 -0.53 9.75 -1.99
N ILE A 180 -0.64 9.95 -0.67
CA ILE A 180 -0.76 8.85 0.29
C ILE A 180 -2.12 8.17 0.13
N ALA A 181 -2.13 6.84 0.06
CA ALA A 181 -3.36 6.02 -0.05
C ALA A 181 -3.67 5.25 1.24
N CYS A 182 -2.66 4.69 1.90
CA CYS A 182 -2.79 4.09 3.24
C CYS A 182 -1.41 3.96 3.89
N LEU A 183 -1.43 3.77 5.21
CA LEU A 183 -0.24 3.49 6.00
C LEU A 183 -0.36 2.07 6.57
N LEU A 184 0.75 1.35 6.59
CA LEU A 184 0.78 -0.05 7.05
C LEU A 184 2.03 -0.27 7.89
N PRO A 185 1.96 -0.08 9.23
CA PRO A 185 3.01 -0.47 10.14
C PRO A 185 3.12 -2.00 10.26
N PHE A 186 4.36 -2.47 10.40
CA PHE A 186 4.74 -3.85 10.59
C PHE A 186 5.64 -3.99 11.82
N GLY A 187 5.44 -5.07 12.59
CA GLY A 187 6.23 -5.39 13.77
C GLY A 187 5.83 -6.72 14.37
N TYR A 188 6.28 -6.98 15.58
CA TYR A 188 5.88 -8.12 16.38
C TYR A 188 4.96 -7.62 17.49
N ARG A 189 3.82 -8.24 17.73
CA ARG A 189 2.90 -7.83 18.82
C ARG A 189 3.60 -7.84 20.18
N LEU A 190 3.30 -6.85 21.00
CA LEU A 190 3.91 -6.72 22.33
C LEU A 190 3.44 -7.82 23.28
N ASN A 191 2.15 -8.18 23.25
CA ASN A 191 1.53 -9.21 24.07
C ASN A 191 0.62 -10.08 23.21
N GLU A 192 0.08 -11.18 23.78
CA GLU A 192 -0.99 -11.94 23.12
C GLU A 192 -2.25 -11.06 23.00
N GLN A 193 -2.31 -10.31 21.91
CA GLN A 193 -3.50 -9.58 21.51
C GLN A 193 -4.43 -10.62 20.88
N SER A 194 -5.60 -10.81 21.46
CA SER A 194 -6.52 -11.86 21.07
C SER A 194 -7.18 -11.49 19.73
N SER A 195 -7.20 -12.44 18.81
CA SER A 195 -7.97 -12.37 17.56
C SER A 195 -9.49 -12.58 17.77
N THR A 196 -9.99 -12.42 18.99
CA THR A 196 -11.33 -12.86 19.40
C THR A 196 -12.47 -11.99 18.87
N ASP A 197 -12.18 -10.87 18.21
CA ASP A 197 -13.21 -9.95 17.68
C ASP A 197 -13.05 -9.69 16.18
N LYS A 198 -13.03 -10.78 15.40
CA LYS A 198 -13.19 -10.69 13.94
C LYS A 198 -14.63 -10.87 13.54
#